data_33260410955a26ce13030c23c2fe8541
#
_entry.id   33260410955a26ce13030c23c2fe8541
#
_cell.length_a   1.000
_cell.length_b   1.000
_cell.length_c   1.000
_cell.angle_alpha   90.00
_cell.angle_beta   90.00
_cell.angle_gamma   90.00
#
_symmetry.space_group_name_H-M   'P 1'
#
loop_
_entity.id
_entity.type
_entity.pdbx_description
1 polymer ?
#
loop_
_entity_poly.entity_id
_entity_poly.type
_entity_poly.pdbx_seq_one_letter_code
_entity_poly.pdbx_strand_id
1 'polypeptide(L)'
;MSKADNIRNYCIETYIKPSRLRNDKGVFIPVADVHKNLNLSDSYPVVCAALGSNTFEDEANIRRVHIDGPINGVSTIFVFLFK
;
A
#
# COMPACT_ATOMS: atom_id res chain seq x y z
N MET A 1 -16.62 -7.77 -1.66
CA MET A 1 -15.66 -6.66 -1.51
C MET A 1 -15.00 -6.38 -2.84
N SER A 2 -14.66 -5.13 -3.09
CA SER A 2 -13.99 -4.77 -4.33
C SER A 2 -12.53 -5.22 -4.30
N LYS A 3 -11.92 -5.26 -5.47
CA LYS A 3 -10.51 -5.59 -5.59
C LYS A 3 -9.63 -4.58 -4.83
N ALA A 4 -9.98 -3.30 -4.89
CA ALA A 4 -9.27 -2.26 -4.16
C ALA A 4 -9.35 -2.47 -2.65
N ASP A 5 -10.52 -2.87 -2.15
CA ASP A 5 -10.69 -3.17 -0.73
C ASP A 5 -9.79 -4.33 -0.30
N ASN A 6 -9.71 -5.38 -1.11
CA ASN A 6 -8.86 -6.53 -0.82
C ASN A 6 -7.38 -6.11 -0.76
N ILE A 7 -6.96 -5.27 -1.69
CA ILE A 7 -5.58 -4.77 -1.72
C ILE A 7 -5.28 -3.95 -0.46
N ARG A 8 -6.18 -3.04 -0.10
CA ARG A 8 -6.00 -2.21 1.09
C ARG A 8 -5.96 -3.06 2.36
N ASN A 9 -6.89 -4.01 2.50
CA ASN A 9 -6.91 -4.89 3.67
C ASN A 9 -5.64 -5.72 3.78
N TYR A 10 -5.17 -6.25 2.67
CA TYR A 10 -3.92 -7.00 2.65
C TYR A 10 -2.74 -6.14 3.14
N CYS A 11 -2.65 -4.91 2.66
CA CYS A 11 -1.56 -4.02 3.04
C CYS A 11 -1.64 -3.63 4.52
N ILE A 12 -2.85 -3.40 5.04
CA ILE A 12 -3.02 -3.09 6.46
C ILE A 12 -2.54 -4.27 7.32
N GLU A 13 -2.94 -5.48 6.98
CA GLU A 13 -2.56 -6.66 7.77
C GLU A 13 -1.08 -7.01 7.63
N THR A 14 -0.51 -6.81 6.45
CA THR A 14 0.85 -7.26 6.14
C THR A 14 1.91 -6.22 6.46
N TYR A 15 1.62 -4.93 6.23
CA TYR A 15 2.61 -3.86 6.38
C TYR A 15 2.30 -2.92 7.54
N ILE A 16 1.05 -2.47 7.64
CA ILE A 16 0.69 -1.41 8.61
C ILE A 16 0.70 -1.94 10.04
N LYS A 17 -0.05 -3.00 10.31
CA LYS A 17 -0.15 -3.53 11.68
C LYS A 17 1.19 -4.01 12.23
N PRO A 18 1.99 -4.80 11.48
CA PRO A 18 3.29 -5.20 12.01
C PRO A 18 4.22 -4.02 12.30
N SER A 19 4.21 -2.99 11.45
CA SER A 19 5.05 -1.81 11.67
C SER A 19 4.60 -1.03 12.90
N ARG A 20 3.29 -0.94 13.14
CA ARG A 20 2.79 -0.29 14.36
C ARG A 20 3.18 -1.06 15.61
N LEU A 21 3.15 -2.38 15.55
CA LEU A 21 3.57 -3.21 16.69
C LEU A 21 5.04 -3.03 17.02
N ARG A 22 5.88 -2.71 16.02
CA ARG A 22 7.30 -2.43 16.23
C ARG A 22 7.57 -0.98 16.62
N ASN A 23 6.52 -0.16 16.67
CA ASN A 23 6.63 1.29 16.91
C ASN A 23 7.42 2.02 15.83
N ASP A 24 7.35 1.54 14.59
CA ASP A 24 7.94 2.22 13.46
C ASP A 24 7.21 3.53 13.22
N LYS A 25 7.92 4.54 12.70
CA LYS A 25 7.32 5.85 12.38
C LYS A 25 6.61 5.84 11.05
N GLY A 26 6.92 4.91 10.19
CA GLY A 26 6.32 4.82 8.87
C GLY A 26 6.59 3.46 8.24
N VAL A 27 6.19 3.32 6.99
CA VAL A 27 6.28 2.05 6.28
C VAL A 27 6.47 2.29 4.79
N PHE A 28 7.22 1.38 4.15
CA PHE A 28 7.37 1.32 2.69
C PHE A 28 6.51 0.17 2.18
N ILE A 29 5.73 0.42 1.14
CA ILE A 29 4.90 -0.63 0.53
C ILE A 29 5.28 -0.74 -0.95
N PRO A 30 6.06 -1.77 -1.33
CA PRO A 30 6.42 -1.99 -2.73
C PRO A 30 5.23 -2.57 -3.50
N VAL A 31 4.88 -1.93 -4.60
CA VAL A 31 3.75 -2.35 -5.43
C VAL A 31 3.97 -3.76 -5.97
N ALA A 32 5.20 -4.08 -6.38
CA ALA A 32 5.51 -5.39 -6.93
C ALA A 32 5.23 -6.53 -5.94
N ASP A 33 5.57 -6.33 -4.67
CA ASP A 33 5.34 -7.34 -3.64
C ASP A 33 3.85 -7.56 -3.39
N VAL A 34 3.08 -6.48 -3.33
CA VAL A 34 1.63 -6.57 -3.16
C VAL A 34 1.01 -7.32 -4.33
N HIS A 35 1.39 -6.96 -5.54
CA HIS A 35 0.87 -7.58 -6.75
C HIS A 35 1.18 -9.08 -6.77
N LYS A 36 2.42 -9.44 -6.47
CA LYS A 36 2.88 -10.82 -6.46
C LYS A 36 2.19 -11.65 -5.38
N ASN A 37 2.15 -11.12 -4.16
CA ASN A 37 1.64 -11.87 -3.00
C ASN A 37 0.13 -12.07 -3.07
N LEU A 38 -0.60 -11.15 -3.68
CA LEU A 38 -2.03 -11.30 -3.91
C LEU A 38 -2.34 -12.09 -5.19
N ASN A 39 -1.31 -12.46 -5.94
CA ASN A 39 -1.47 -13.22 -7.18
C ASN A 39 -2.46 -12.56 -8.13
N LEU A 40 -2.31 -11.25 -8.30
CA LEU A 40 -3.22 -10.49 -9.14
C LEU A 40 -2.93 -10.73 -10.62
N SER A 41 -3.99 -10.88 -11.41
CA SER A 41 -3.87 -10.95 -12.86
C SER A 41 -3.93 -9.59 -13.51
N ASP A 42 -4.27 -8.56 -12.72
CA ASP A 42 -4.41 -7.20 -13.20
C ASP A 42 -3.06 -6.49 -13.26
N SER A 43 -3.05 -5.35 -13.94
CA SER A 43 -1.86 -4.53 -14.04
C SER A 43 -1.55 -3.81 -12.72
N TYR A 44 -0.32 -3.31 -12.61
CA TYR A 44 0.12 -2.57 -11.44
C TYR A 44 -0.69 -1.31 -11.14
N PRO A 45 -1.29 -0.60 -12.11
CA PRO A 45 -2.13 0.56 -11.81
C PRO A 45 -3.26 0.28 -10.82
N VAL A 46 -3.79 -0.93 -10.78
CA VAL A 46 -4.85 -1.30 -9.81
C VAL A 46 -4.33 -1.19 -8.39
N VAL A 47 -3.12 -1.70 -8.13
CA VAL A 47 -2.48 -1.61 -6.82
C VAL A 47 -2.16 -0.16 -6.47
N CYS A 48 -1.61 0.58 -7.42
CA CYS A 48 -1.26 1.99 -7.21
C CYS A 48 -2.50 2.83 -6.89
N ALA A 49 -3.62 2.57 -7.57
CA ALA A 49 -4.86 3.28 -7.31
C ALA A 49 -5.38 3.01 -5.91
N ALA A 50 -5.31 1.75 -5.46
CA ALA A 50 -5.77 1.38 -4.11
C ALA A 50 -4.90 2.04 -3.03
N LEU A 51 -3.59 2.00 -3.19
CA LEU A 51 -2.65 2.55 -2.20
C LEU A 51 -2.60 4.08 -2.24
N GLY A 52 -2.87 4.68 -3.38
CA GLY A 52 -2.88 6.13 -3.53
C GLY A 52 -4.19 6.80 -3.16
N SER A 53 -5.20 6.04 -2.72
CA SER A 53 -6.51 6.59 -2.40
C SER A 53 -6.54 7.22 -1.01
N ASN A 54 -7.38 8.24 -0.84
CA ASN A 54 -7.63 8.81 0.48
C ASN A 54 -8.27 7.79 1.42
N THR A 55 -9.04 6.87 0.88
CA THR A 55 -9.66 5.80 1.65
C THR A 55 -8.61 4.98 2.40
N PHE A 56 -7.49 4.66 1.74
CA PHE A 56 -6.43 3.90 2.39
C PHE A 56 -5.80 4.68 3.54
N GLU A 57 -5.53 5.96 3.32
CA GLU A 57 -4.99 6.82 4.37
C GLU A 57 -5.92 6.90 5.58
N ASP A 58 -7.22 7.04 5.33
CA ASP A 58 -8.21 7.14 6.39
C ASP A 58 -8.37 5.82 7.15
N GLU A 59 -8.48 4.71 6.43
CA GLU A 59 -8.67 3.40 7.06
C GLU A 59 -7.47 2.98 7.89
N ALA A 60 -6.26 3.24 7.39
CA ALA A 60 -5.02 2.82 8.05
C ALA A 60 -4.49 3.88 9.03
N ASN A 61 -5.09 5.07 9.05
CA ASN A 61 -4.65 6.20 9.87
C ASN A 61 -3.19 6.55 9.59
N ILE A 62 -2.89 6.74 8.31
CA ILE A 62 -1.55 7.03 7.80
C ILE A 62 -1.61 8.22 6.85
N ARG A 63 -0.43 8.75 6.52
CA ARG A 63 -0.30 9.84 5.56
C ARG A 63 0.75 9.46 4.52
N ARG A 64 0.37 9.53 3.24
CA ARG A 64 1.31 9.31 2.16
C ARG A 64 2.24 10.52 2.06
N VAL A 65 3.55 10.27 2.12
CA VAL A 65 4.54 11.35 2.06
C VAL A 65 5.38 11.30 0.80
N HIS A 66 5.46 10.15 0.14
CA HIS A 66 6.29 10.01 -1.04
C HIS A 66 5.85 8.80 -1.86
N ILE A 67 6.03 8.89 -3.17
CA ILE A 67 5.91 7.76 -4.10
C ILE A 67 7.24 7.69 -4.85
N ASP A 68 7.96 6.61 -4.69
CA ASP A 68 9.25 6.42 -5.34
C ASP A 68 9.09 5.60 -6.60
N GLY A 69 9.86 5.95 -7.64
CA GLY A 69 9.82 5.25 -8.92
C GLY A 69 8.72 5.74 -9.84
N PRO A 70 8.61 5.13 -11.04
CA PRO A 70 7.58 5.54 -12.00
C PRO A 70 6.19 5.20 -11.48
N ILE A 71 5.25 6.13 -11.66
CA ILE A 71 3.86 5.91 -11.25
C ILE A 71 3.27 4.78 -12.09
N ASN A 72 2.52 3.88 -11.43
CA ASN A 72 1.89 2.72 -12.06
C ASN A 72 2.89 1.71 -12.63
N GLY A 73 4.14 1.76 -12.16
CA GLY A 73 5.17 0.82 -12.59
C GLY A 73 5.43 -0.29 -11.60
N VAL A 74 6.18 -1.30 -12.04
CA VAL A 74 6.54 -2.44 -11.21
C VAL A 74 7.46 -2.04 -10.06
N SER A 75 8.27 -0.99 -10.23
CA SER A 75 9.22 -0.54 -9.22
C SER A 75 8.68 0.56 -8.32
N THR A 76 7.39 0.85 -8.40
CA THR A 76 6.77 1.90 -7.56
C THR A 76 6.75 1.47 -6.10
N ILE A 77 7.16 2.36 -5.21
CA ILE A 77 7.13 2.14 -3.76
C ILE A 77 6.39 3.31 -3.12
N PHE A 78 5.36 3.01 -2.34
CA PHE A 78 4.63 4.02 -1.59
C PHE A 78 5.24 4.14 -0.19
N VAL A 79 5.43 5.38 0.25
CA VAL A 79 6.00 5.68 1.57
C VAL A 79 4.94 6.39 2.39
N PHE A 80 4.65 5.85 3.57
CA PHE A 80 3.64 6.41 4.48
C PHE A 80 4.25 6.67 5.84
N LEU A 81 3.74 7.70 6.51
CA LEU A 81 4.02 7.95 7.91
C LEU A 81 2.76 7.67 8.73
N PHE A 82 2.94 7.12 9.90
CA PHE A 82 1.83 6.88 10.83
C PHE A 82 1.42 8.19 11.49
N LYS A 83 0.12 8.37 11.64
CA LYS A 83 -0.43 9.50 12.37
C LYS A 83 -0.50 9.20 13.86
#